data_25a6ac60221d594ee595ea590e4d2372
#
_entry.id   25a6ac60221d594ee595ea590e4d2372
#
_cell.length_a   1.000
_cell.length_b   1.000
_cell.length_c   1.000
_cell.angle_alpha   90.00
_cell.angle_beta   90.00
_cell.angle_gamma   90.00
#
_symmetry.space_group_name_H-M   'P 1'
#
loop_
_entity.id
_entity.type
_entity.pdbx_description
1 polymer ?
#
loop_
_entity_poly.entity_id
_entity_poly.type
_entity_poly.pdbx_seq_one_letter_code
_entity_poly.pdbx_strand_id
1 'polypeptide(L)'
;TAVAERDDTRDVARLDFEWQLGDHLLRFGVDRELMTTDQTTRYPGPTALSYTAYVARPGDEVWDGANAYVPAGVTEMLRARNRQSGGKFETEANAFYLEDIWNITPNLMLNLGVRWDRFENRTAAGKAFIKMDDLIAPRVGFSWDMKGDGSTKLFGNAGRYYLPVTNNINVNFAGGLTDEYSYYVLEGWERKTSPTGSAYMAPVIGQQIGPTDTRMNTGGADLRQSVDKDLKAVYQDEYILGFQNMINQAWSWGVNATYRRMTRALDDIRINYTPCGPTPSTLWPIANPGESLTIWGDKSIGCAN
;
A
#
# COMPACT_ATOMS: atom_id res chain seq x y z
N THR A 1 13.45 4.97 18.32
CA THR A 1 12.95 4.05 17.27
C THR A 1 11.50 3.70 17.60
N ALA A 2 10.58 3.81 16.62
CA ALA A 2 9.20 3.38 16.80
C ALA A 2 9.09 1.85 16.65
N VAL A 3 8.05 1.26 17.22
CA VAL A 3 7.68 -0.14 17.09
C VAL A 3 6.40 -0.22 16.27
N ALA A 4 6.39 -1.08 15.26
CA ALA A 4 5.20 -1.41 14.51
C ALA A 4 4.71 -2.80 14.93
N GLU A 5 3.45 -2.87 15.33
CA GLU A 5 2.71 -4.11 15.50
C GLU A 5 1.81 -4.27 14.27
N ARG A 6 1.84 -5.44 13.64
CA ARG A 6 1.11 -5.68 12.39
C ARG A 6 0.56 -7.09 12.37
N ASP A 7 -0.68 -7.21 11.95
CA ASP A 7 -1.36 -8.45 11.63
C ASP A 7 -1.96 -8.36 10.23
N ASP A 8 -1.67 -9.37 9.39
CA ASP A 8 -2.16 -9.44 8.02
C ASP A 8 -3.00 -10.70 7.86
N THR A 9 -4.23 -10.54 7.40
CA THR A 9 -5.13 -11.65 7.06
C THR A 9 -5.53 -11.60 5.59
N ARG A 10 -5.82 -12.77 5.02
CA ARG A 10 -6.28 -12.93 3.66
C ARG A 10 -7.38 -13.97 3.60
N ASP A 11 -8.58 -13.51 3.28
CA ASP A 11 -9.75 -14.36 3.08
C ASP A 11 -10.02 -14.50 1.58
N VAL A 12 -10.17 -15.75 1.12
CA VAL A 12 -10.37 -16.05 -0.30
C VAL A 12 -11.60 -16.95 -0.43
N ALA A 13 -12.50 -16.56 -1.32
CA ALA A 13 -13.63 -17.37 -1.75
C ALA A 13 -13.60 -17.47 -3.27
N ARG A 14 -13.63 -18.71 -3.78
CA ARG A 14 -13.62 -18.98 -5.21
C ARG A 14 -14.65 -20.06 -5.56
N LEU A 15 -15.34 -19.86 -6.68
CA LEU A 15 -16.28 -20.80 -7.23
C LEU A 15 -16.01 -20.97 -8.72
N ASP A 16 -15.74 -22.20 -9.13
CA ASP A 16 -15.39 -22.58 -10.49
C ASP A 16 -16.39 -23.58 -11.04
N PHE A 17 -16.70 -23.43 -12.32
CA PHE A 17 -17.52 -24.35 -13.08
C PHE A 17 -16.78 -24.81 -14.33
N GLU A 18 -16.96 -26.07 -14.69
CA GLU A 18 -16.47 -26.66 -15.92
C GLU A 18 -17.63 -27.30 -16.69
N TRP A 19 -17.66 -27.06 -17.98
CA TRP A 19 -18.69 -27.60 -18.86
C TRP A 19 -18.08 -28.12 -20.15
N GLN A 20 -18.11 -29.44 -20.35
CA GLN A 20 -17.68 -30.09 -21.58
C GLN A 20 -18.74 -29.95 -22.66
N LEU A 21 -18.39 -29.34 -23.80
CA LEU A 21 -19.26 -29.14 -24.95
C LEU A 21 -18.54 -29.59 -26.25
N GLY A 22 -18.65 -30.88 -26.59
CA GLY A 22 -17.89 -31.44 -27.70
C GLY A 22 -16.39 -31.30 -27.51
N ASP A 23 -15.72 -30.63 -28.46
CA ASP A 23 -14.29 -30.38 -28.44
C ASP A 23 -13.89 -29.15 -27.58
N HIS A 24 -14.85 -28.51 -26.90
CA HIS A 24 -14.66 -27.35 -26.03
C HIS A 24 -14.81 -27.74 -24.58
N LEU A 25 -13.90 -27.30 -23.71
CA LEU A 25 -14.07 -27.30 -22.27
C LEU A 25 -14.17 -25.85 -21.81
N LEU A 26 -15.41 -25.43 -21.52
CA LEU A 26 -15.68 -24.11 -20.99
C LEU A 26 -15.44 -24.11 -19.49
N ARG A 27 -14.64 -23.14 -19.03
CA ARG A 27 -14.41 -22.87 -17.61
C ARG A 27 -14.83 -21.46 -17.30
N PHE A 28 -15.57 -21.27 -16.23
CA PHE A 28 -15.96 -19.94 -15.76
C PHE A 28 -16.09 -19.93 -14.25
N GLY A 29 -15.85 -18.77 -13.66
CA GLY A 29 -15.92 -18.68 -12.23
C GLY A 29 -15.85 -17.27 -11.71
N VAL A 30 -16.06 -17.17 -10.40
CA VAL A 30 -15.93 -15.94 -9.64
C VAL A 30 -14.88 -16.14 -8.54
N ASP A 31 -14.20 -15.06 -8.23
CA ASP A 31 -13.09 -15.02 -7.29
C ASP A 31 -13.22 -13.75 -6.45
N ARG A 32 -13.20 -13.90 -5.15
CA ARG A 32 -13.20 -12.78 -4.20
C ARG A 32 -12.09 -12.96 -3.19
N GLU A 33 -11.31 -11.94 -3.03
CA GLU A 33 -10.24 -11.88 -2.06
C GLU A 33 -10.38 -10.61 -1.21
N LEU A 34 -10.29 -10.76 0.10
CA LEU A 34 -10.22 -9.67 1.06
C LEU A 34 -8.89 -9.77 1.80
N MET A 35 -8.05 -8.79 1.60
CA MET A 35 -6.79 -8.61 2.33
C MET A 35 -7.01 -7.54 3.41
N THR A 36 -6.76 -7.89 4.66
CA THR A 36 -6.84 -6.99 5.80
C THR A 36 -5.47 -6.83 6.43
N THR A 37 -5.06 -5.59 6.67
CA THR A 37 -3.86 -5.25 7.44
C THR A 37 -4.29 -4.42 8.64
N ASP A 38 -4.06 -4.91 9.84
CA ASP A 38 -4.16 -4.13 11.08
C ASP A 38 -2.75 -3.78 11.53
N GLN A 39 -2.41 -2.49 11.48
CA GLN A 39 -1.08 -2.01 11.83
C GLN A 39 -1.17 -0.80 12.75
N THR A 40 -0.43 -0.87 13.87
CA THR A 40 -0.22 0.25 14.76
C THR A 40 1.27 0.50 14.91
N THR A 41 1.69 1.73 14.68
CA THR A 41 3.08 2.19 14.88
C THR A 41 3.09 3.23 16.00
N ARG A 42 3.90 2.99 17.04
CA ARG A 42 4.01 3.86 18.23
C ARG A 42 5.40 3.82 18.83
N TYR A 43 5.72 4.72 19.73
CA TYR A 43 6.95 4.61 20.51
C TYR A 43 6.89 3.40 21.45
N PRO A 44 8.04 2.75 21.72
CA PRO A 44 8.12 1.64 22.65
C PRO A 44 7.99 2.12 24.12
N GLY A 45 7.75 1.17 25.00
CA GLY A 45 7.66 1.41 26.43
C GLY A 45 6.23 1.61 26.95
N PRO A 46 6.05 1.63 28.28
CA PRO A 46 4.72 1.62 28.90
C PRO A 46 3.94 2.92 28.66
N THR A 47 4.62 4.04 28.42
CA THR A 47 3.99 5.34 28.15
C THR A 47 3.75 5.61 26.67
N ALA A 48 4.38 4.83 25.77
CA ALA A 48 4.39 5.05 24.32
C ALA A 48 4.81 6.48 23.92
N LEU A 49 5.66 7.14 24.73
CA LEU A 49 6.15 8.50 24.53
C LEU A 49 7.64 8.53 24.19
N SER A 50 8.04 9.48 23.39
CA SER A 50 9.44 9.85 23.16
C SER A 50 9.73 11.17 23.87
N TYR A 51 10.82 11.20 24.62
CA TYR A 51 11.24 12.38 25.37
C TYR A 51 12.46 13.05 24.75
N THR A 52 12.42 14.39 24.67
CA THR A 52 13.55 15.22 24.23
C THR A 52 13.74 16.34 25.22
N ALA A 53 14.90 16.35 25.89
CA ALA A 53 15.30 17.46 26.74
C ALA A 53 15.95 18.57 25.88
N TYR A 54 15.70 19.82 26.21
CA TYR A 54 16.27 20.97 25.50
C TYR A 54 16.41 22.17 26.44
N VAL A 55 17.35 23.05 26.12
CA VAL A 55 17.54 24.32 26.81
C VAL A 55 16.41 25.27 26.43
N ALA A 56 15.77 25.85 27.42
CA ALA A 56 14.69 26.81 27.27
C ALA A 56 15.09 28.18 27.88
N ARG A 57 14.47 29.23 27.41
CA ARG A 57 14.65 30.58 27.96
C ARG A 57 13.39 31.02 28.70
N PRO A 58 13.51 31.50 29.93
CA PRO A 58 12.37 32.07 30.64
C PRO A 58 11.69 33.17 29.81
N GLY A 59 10.35 33.06 29.72
CA GLY A 59 9.54 34.01 28.97
C GLY A 59 9.34 33.66 27.48
N ASP A 60 10.06 32.68 26.93
CA ASP A 60 9.76 32.16 25.59
C ASP A 60 8.42 31.40 25.62
N GLU A 61 7.66 31.51 24.55
CA GLU A 61 6.46 30.70 24.37
C GLU A 61 6.83 29.23 24.14
N VAL A 62 6.15 28.29 24.80
CA VAL A 62 6.50 26.86 24.74
C VAL A 62 6.33 26.27 23.34
N TRP A 63 5.37 26.81 22.58
CA TRP A 63 5.21 26.61 21.13
C TRP A 63 4.33 27.74 20.57
N ASP A 64 4.51 28.10 19.33
CA ASP A 64 3.85 29.23 18.67
C ASP A 64 2.32 29.11 18.70
N GLY A 65 1.65 30.00 19.42
CA GLY A 65 0.20 30.01 19.67
C GLY A 65 -0.27 29.25 20.91
N ALA A 66 0.65 28.75 21.77
CA ALA A 66 0.30 28.09 23.03
C ALA A 66 -0.32 29.04 24.06
N ASN A 67 -0.01 30.34 23.98
CA ASN A 67 -0.30 31.34 25.03
C ASN A 67 0.17 30.88 26.43
N ALA A 68 1.26 30.12 26.47
CA ALA A 68 1.90 29.59 27.66
C ALA A 68 3.41 29.78 27.55
N TYR A 69 4.03 30.25 28.64
CA TYR A 69 5.40 30.70 28.60
C TYR A 69 6.28 29.94 29.60
N VAL A 70 7.55 29.78 29.24
CA VAL A 70 8.56 29.16 30.11
C VAL A 70 8.65 29.96 31.42
N PRO A 71 8.45 29.34 32.59
CA PRO A 71 8.47 30.04 33.88
C PRO A 71 9.84 30.66 34.19
N ALA A 72 9.83 31.72 35.04
CA ALA A 72 11.05 32.29 35.54
C ALA A 72 11.91 31.26 36.29
N GLY A 73 13.20 31.23 36.01
CA GLY A 73 14.15 30.28 36.63
C GLY A 73 14.22 28.91 35.96
N VAL A 74 13.35 28.58 35.00
CA VAL A 74 13.41 27.34 34.25
C VAL A 74 14.34 27.51 33.03
N THR A 75 15.40 26.73 33.01
CA THR A 75 16.42 26.76 31.92
C THR A 75 16.44 25.47 31.11
N GLU A 76 15.80 24.41 31.58
CA GLU A 76 15.69 23.14 30.88
C GLU A 76 14.25 22.65 30.87
N MET A 77 13.80 22.19 29.72
CA MET A 77 12.46 21.63 29.52
C MET A 77 12.53 20.27 28.84
N LEU A 78 11.46 19.52 29.03
CA LEU A 78 11.25 18.23 28.43
C LEU A 78 10.06 18.30 27.48
N ARG A 79 10.27 17.93 26.24
CA ARG A 79 9.20 17.70 25.28
C ARG A 79 8.88 16.20 25.21
N ALA A 80 7.66 15.85 25.57
CA ALA A 80 7.12 14.50 25.35
C ALA A 80 6.33 14.49 24.04
N ARG A 81 6.64 13.54 23.19
CA ARG A 81 5.95 13.32 21.92
C ARG A 81 5.16 12.01 22.00
N ASN A 82 3.85 12.10 21.79
CA ASN A 82 2.98 10.98 21.52
C ASN A 82 2.78 10.87 20.03
N ARG A 83 3.33 9.82 19.40
CA ARG A 83 3.13 9.59 17.96
C ARG A 83 2.60 8.19 17.74
N GLN A 84 1.40 8.13 17.20
CA GLN A 84 0.75 6.89 16.80
C GLN A 84 0.19 7.03 15.40
N SER A 85 0.46 6.06 14.55
CA SER A 85 -0.08 5.98 13.20
C SER A 85 -0.51 4.55 12.90
N GLY A 86 -1.45 4.41 11.98
CA GLY A 86 -1.94 3.11 11.55
C GLY A 86 -3.46 3.03 11.53
N GLY A 87 -3.96 1.82 11.65
CA GLY A 87 -5.37 1.46 11.60
C GLY A 87 -5.57 0.11 10.94
N LYS A 88 -6.83 -0.28 10.79
CA LYS A 88 -7.24 -1.46 10.05
C LYS A 88 -7.59 -1.07 8.62
N PHE A 89 -6.90 -1.65 7.65
CA PHE A 89 -7.03 -1.34 6.23
C PHE A 89 -7.47 -2.58 5.48
N GLU A 90 -8.27 -2.38 4.45
CA GLU A 90 -8.78 -3.47 3.64
C GLU A 90 -8.51 -3.22 2.15
N THR A 91 -8.15 -4.27 1.43
CA THR A 91 -8.13 -4.31 -0.03
C THR A 91 -9.01 -5.46 -0.49
N GLU A 92 -10.04 -5.14 -1.24
CA GLU A 92 -10.96 -6.09 -1.83
C GLU A 92 -10.62 -6.28 -3.31
N ALA A 93 -10.44 -7.53 -3.73
CA ALA A 93 -10.26 -7.92 -5.12
C ALA A 93 -11.38 -8.87 -5.52
N ASN A 94 -12.12 -8.53 -6.55
CA ASN A 94 -13.17 -9.35 -7.13
C ASN A 94 -12.83 -9.63 -8.58
N ALA A 95 -13.13 -10.84 -9.04
CA ALA A 95 -12.97 -11.18 -10.43
C ALA A 95 -14.06 -12.13 -10.93
N PHE A 96 -14.31 -12.03 -12.22
CA PHE A 96 -15.02 -13.01 -13.02
C PHE A 96 -14.10 -13.45 -14.17
N TYR A 97 -14.16 -14.72 -14.55
CA TYR A 97 -13.41 -15.20 -15.69
C TYR A 97 -14.23 -16.18 -16.53
N LEU A 98 -13.90 -16.22 -17.81
CA LEU A 98 -14.38 -17.20 -18.78
C LEU A 98 -13.19 -17.67 -19.61
N GLU A 99 -13.06 -18.97 -19.77
CA GLU A 99 -12.00 -19.63 -20.54
C GLU A 99 -12.62 -20.74 -21.39
N ASP A 100 -12.15 -20.88 -22.63
CA ASP A 100 -12.47 -21.98 -23.53
C ASP A 100 -11.18 -22.73 -23.89
N ILE A 101 -11.10 -23.99 -23.51
CA ILE A 101 -10.06 -24.90 -23.94
C ILE A 101 -10.62 -25.70 -25.11
N TRP A 102 -10.21 -25.34 -26.31
CA TRP A 102 -10.71 -25.90 -27.57
C TRP A 102 -9.70 -26.84 -28.20
N ASN A 103 -10.07 -28.12 -28.31
CA ASN A 103 -9.31 -29.11 -29.05
C ASN A 103 -9.66 -29.03 -30.54
N ILE A 104 -8.97 -28.17 -31.31
CA ILE A 104 -9.21 -27.93 -32.72
C ILE A 104 -8.99 -29.23 -33.51
N THR A 105 -7.96 -29.98 -33.13
CA THR A 105 -7.64 -31.30 -33.64
C THR A 105 -7.15 -32.18 -32.49
N PRO A 106 -7.02 -33.50 -32.62
CA PRO A 106 -6.47 -34.35 -31.57
C PRO A 106 -5.09 -33.95 -31.07
N ASN A 107 -4.32 -33.18 -31.87
CA ASN A 107 -2.96 -32.77 -31.55
C ASN A 107 -2.78 -31.24 -31.46
N LEU A 108 -3.84 -30.44 -31.62
CA LEU A 108 -3.78 -28.98 -31.48
C LEU A 108 -4.88 -28.50 -30.55
N MET A 109 -4.49 -27.88 -29.45
CA MET A 109 -5.35 -27.26 -28.47
C MET A 109 -5.13 -25.75 -28.46
N LEU A 110 -6.19 -24.97 -28.46
CA LEU A 110 -6.21 -23.55 -28.14
C LEU A 110 -6.81 -23.33 -26.74
N ASN A 111 -6.31 -22.30 -26.06
CA ASN A 111 -6.89 -21.78 -24.85
C ASN A 111 -7.20 -20.30 -25.06
N LEU A 112 -8.45 -19.91 -24.91
CA LEU A 112 -8.94 -18.56 -25.10
C LEU A 112 -9.64 -18.13 -23.83
N GLY A 113 -9.15 -17.08 -23.20
CA GLY A 113 -9.69 -16.64 -21.92
C GLY A 113 -9.81 -15.14 -21.80
N VAL A 114 -10.71 -14.71 -20.95
CA VAL A 114 -10.84 -13.35 -20.48
C VAL A 114 -11.12 -13.36 -18.99
N ARG A 115 -10.43 -12.49 -18.27
CA ARG A 115 -10.70 -12.22 -16.85
C ARG A 115 -11.06 -10.74 -16.70
N TRP A 116 -12.05 -10.47 -15.90
CA TRP A 116 -12.46 -9.14 -15.50
C TRP A 116 -12.17 -8.98 -14.02
N ASP A 117 -11.27 -8.04 -13.69
CA ASP A 117 -10.84 -7.75 -12.32
C ASP A 117 -11.39 -6.40 -11.85
N ARG A 118 -11.63 -6.30 -10.56
CA ARG A 118 -11.95 -5.07 -9.84
C ARG A 118 -11.20 -5.03 -8.53
N PHE A 119 -10.56 -3.91 -8.24
CA PHE A 119 -9.83 -3.69 -6.98
C PHE A 119 -10.37 -2.47 -6.26
N GLU A 120 -10.50 -2.57 -4.94
CA GLU A 120 -10.92 -1.47 -4.08
C GLU A 120 -10.09 -1.46 -2.80
N ASN A 121 -9.36 -0.35 -2.57
CA ASN A 121 -8.60 -0.13 -1.35
C ASN A 121 -9.36 0.82 -0.44
N ARG A 122 -9.43 0.49 0.86
CA ARG A 122 -10.20 1.22 1.87
C ARG A 122 -9.30 1.81 2.94
N THR A 123 -9.70 2.98 3.44
CA THR A 123 -9.08 3.64 4.58
C THR A 123 -9.38 2.88 5.88
N ALA A 124 -8.70 3.27 6.97
CA ALA A 124 -9.02 2.79 8.30
C ALA A 124 -10.47 3.08 8.75
N ALA A 125 -11.14 4.07 8.15
CA ALA A 125 -12.56 4.37 8.36
C ALA A 125 -13.50 3.59 7.43
N GLY A 126 -12.98 2.62 6.65
CA GLY A 126 -13.76 1.82 5.70
C GLY A 126 -14.16 2.52 4.42
N LYS A 127 -13.69 3.75 4.16
CA LYS A 127 -14.00 4.51 2.95
C LYS A 127 -13.07 4.10 1.80
N ALA A 128 -13.63 3.78 0.63
CA ALA A 128 -12.84 3.53 -0.57
C ALA A 128 -12.06 4.79 -0.98
N PHE A 129 -10.76 4.64 -1.29
CA PHE A 129 -9.92 5.74 -1.73
C PHE A 129 -9.14 5.42 -3.03
N ILE A 130 -8.88 4.15 -3.33
CA ILE A 130 -8.45 3.69 -4.65
C ILE A 130 -9.50 2.71 -5.14
N LYS A 131 -10.00 2.95 -6.35
CA LYS A 131 -10.97 2.08 -7.00
C LYS A 131 -10.58 1.92 -8.46
N MET A 132 -10.41 0.67 -8.86
CA MET A 132 -10.05 0.27 -10.20
C MET A 132 -11.07 -0.74 -10.69
N ASP A 133 -11.95 -0.28 -11.58
CA ASP A 133 -13.02 -1.07 -12.17
C ASP A 133 -12.66 -1.43 -13.64
N ASP A 134 -13.39 -2.37 -14.21
CA ASP A 134 -13.38 -2.71 -15.63
C ASP A 134 -11.99 -3.13 -16.19
N LEU A 135 -11.24 -3.89 -15.40
CA LEU A 135 -9.91 -4.35 -15.75
C LEU A 135 -10.02 -5.66 -16.56
N ILE A 136 -10.05 -5.52 -17.88
CA ILE A 136 -10.19 -6.66 -18.80
C ILE A 136 -8.82 -7.23 -19.14
N ALA A 137 -8.59 -8.49 -18.80
CA ALA A 137 -7.36 -9.25 -18.96
C ALA A 137 -7.54 -10.40 -19.97
N PRO A 138 -7.30 -10.17 -21.27
CA PRO A 138 -7.35 -11.22 -22.27
C PRO A 138 -6.17 -12.18 -22.14
N ARG A 139 -6.41 -13.45 -22.46
CA ARG A 139 -5.40 -14.52 -22.45
C ARG A 139 -5.62 -15.41 -23.64
N VAL A 140 -4.54 -15.80 -24.31
CA VAL A 140 -4.56 -16.76 -25.40
C VAL A 140 -3.37 -17.70 -25.26
N GLY A 141 -3.59 -18.96 -25.48
CA GLY A 141 -2.55 -19.97 -25.47
C GLY A 141 -2.80 -21.06 -26.50
N PHE A 142 -1.77 -21.78 -26.85
CA PHE A 142 -1.86 -22.97 -27.69
C PHE A 142 -0.88 -24.04 -27.23
N SER A 143 -1.23 -25.27 -27.52
CA SER A 143 -0.35 -26.43 -27.37
C SER A 143 -0.53 -27.33 -28.59
N TRP A 144 0.55 -27.54 -29.33
CA TRP A 144 0.57 -28.33 -30.55
C TRP A 144 1.56 -29.48 -30.46
N ASP A 145 1.06 -30.68 -30.47
CA ASP A 145 1.85 -31.87 -30.73
C ASP A 145 2.07 -31.98 -32.25
N MET A 146 3.24 -31.51 -32.71
CA MET A 146 3.55 -31.34 -34.15
C MET A 146 3.56 -32.66 -34.93
N LYS A 147 3.80 -33.79 -34.23
CA LYS A 147 3.85 -35.13 -34.88
C LYS A 147 2.61 -35.99 -34.55
N GLY A 148 1.84 -35.60 -33.53
CA GLY A 148 0.68 -36.35 -33.08
C GLY A 148 1.03 -37.63 -32.28
N ASP A 149 2.28 -37.80 -31.88
CA ASP A 149 2.80 -38.95 -31.14
C ASP A 149 3.31 -38.58 -29.72
N GLY A 150 3.10 -37.32 -29.31
CA GLY A 150 3.56 -36.78 -28.02
C GLY A 150 5.06 -36.46 -27.96
N SER A 151 5.82 -36.72 -29.03
CA SER A 151 7.29 -36.57 -29.02
C SER A 151 7.77 -35.16 -29.25
N THR A 152 6.96 -34.31 -29.92
CA THR A 152 7.38 -32.95 -30.32
C THR A 152 6.27 -31.97 -30.06
N LYS A 153 6.48 -31.06 -29.10
CA LYS A 153 5.49 -30.08 -28.67
C LYS A 153 5.97 -28.65 -28.89
N LEU A 154 5.17 -27.87 -29.61
CA LEU A 154 5.27 -26.42 -29.66
C LEU A 154 4.13 -25.83 -28.81
N PHE A 155 4.43 -24.86 -27.95
CA PHE A 155 3.43 -24.22 -27.12
C PHE A 155 3.74 -22.74 -26.92
N GLY A 156 2.71 -21.97 -26.67
CA GLY A 156 2.88 -20.58 -26.34
C GLY A 156 1.66 -20.01 -25.66
N ASN A 157 1.87 -18.91 -24.96
CA ASN A 157 0.77 -18.12 -24.41
C ASN A 157 1.09 -16.62 -24.49
N ALA A 158 0.06 -15.81 -24.50
CA ALA A 158 0.11 -14.38 -24.33
C ALA A 158 -1.06 -13.97 -23.44
N GLY A 159 -0.80 -13.09 -22.47
CA GLY A 159 -1.84 -12.65 -21.56
C GLY A 159 -1.51 -11.38 -20.83
N ARG A 160 -2.58 -10.73 -20.36
CA ARG A 160 -2.50 -9.57 -19.46
C ARG A 160 -2.87 -9.97 -18.05
N TYR A 161 -2.16 -9.40 -17.08
CA TYR A 161 -2.34 -9.65 -15.67
C TYR A 161 -2.35 -8.33 -14.91
N TYR A 162 -3.50 -7.97 -14.33
CA TYR A 162 -3.60 -6.81 -13.45
C TYR A 162 -3.08 -7.14 -12.07
N LEU A 163 -2.43 -6.15 -11.44
CA LEU A 163 -1.89 -6.27 -10.10
C LEU A 163 -2.70 -5.39 -9.15
N PRO A 164 -3.21 -5.94 -8.04
CA PRO A 164 -3.90 -5.15 -7.02
C PRO A 164 -2.93 -4.18 -6.34
N VAL A 165 -3.45 -3.07 -5.86
CA VAL A 165 -2.70 -2.13 -5.03
C VAL A 165 -2.54 -2.73 -3.64
N THR A 166 -1.30 -2.83 -3.16
CA THR A 166 -0.99 -3.50 -1.90
C THR A 166 -1.48 -2.71 -0.68
N ASN A 167 -1.83 -3.39 0.42
CA ASN A 167 -2.21 -2.76 1.69
C ASN A 167 -1.14 -1.86 2.30
N ASN A 168 0.13 -2.01 1.93
CA ASN A 168 1.19 -1.12 2.38
C ASN A 168 0.94 0.35 1.96
N ILE A 169 0.36 0.55 0.79
CA ILE A 169 -0.09 1.87 0.33
C ILE A 169 -1.21 2.40 1.23
N ASN A 170 -2.17 1.55 1.61
CA ASN A 170 -3.25 1.94 2.52
C ASN A 170 -2.70 2.43 3.88
N VAL A 171 -1.77 1.67 4.46
CA VAL A 171 -1.14 2.00 5.75
C VAL A 171 -0.43 3.36 5.70
N ASN A 172 0.29 3.64 4.61
CA ASN A 172 1.10 4.83 4.49
C ASN A 172 0.27 6.09 4.14
N PHE A 173 -0.80 5.95 3.39
CA PHE A 173 -1.52 7.09 2.81
C PHE A 173 -2.96 7.25 3.30
N ALA A 174 -3.54 6.23 3.92
CA ALA A 174 -4.95 6.23 4.31
C ALA A 174 -5.18 6.05 5.82
N GLY A 175 -4.10 6.05 6.61
CA GLY A 175 -4.12 5.97 8.06
C GLY A 175 -4.26 7.32 8.74
N GLY A 176 -4.77 7.32 9.97
CA GLY A 176 -4.72 8.47 10.85
C GLY A 176 -3.33 8.65 11.48
N LEU A 177 -2.97 9.86 11.78
CA LEU A 177 -1.78 10.22 12.55
C LEU A 177 -2.19 11.02 13.79
N THR A 178 -1.87 10.48 14.96
CA THR A 178 -1.77 11.23 16.22
C THR A 178 -0.31 11.62 16.36
N ASP A 179 -0.01 12.92 16.44
CA ASP A 179 1.34 13.43 16.65
C ASP A 179 1.26 14.66 17.54
N GLU A 180 1.36 14.45 18.83
CA GLU A 180 1.09 15.39 19.89
C GLU A 180 2.36 15.69 20.67
N TYR A 181 2.52 16.94 21.07
CA TYR A 181 3.64 17.38 21.86
C TYR A 181 3.16 18.03 23.17
N SER A 182 3.62 17.50 24.29
CA SER A 182 3.42 18.08 25.61
C SER A 182 4.75 18.57 26.16
N TYR A 183 4.75 19.71 26.86
CA TYR A 183 5.94 20.39 27.34
C TYR A 183 5.93 20.46 28.86
N TYR A 184 7.05 20.06 29.47
CA TYR A 184 7.18 19.94 30.91
C TYR A 184 8.46 20.64 31.39
N VAL A 185 8.47 21.11 32.64
CA VAL A 185 9.70 21.46 33.32
C VAL A 185 10.52 20.19 33.52
N LEU A 186 11.80 20.22 33.21
CA LEU A 186 12.72 19.13 33.52
C LEU A 186 13.27 19.37 34.94
N GLU A 187 12.86 18.53 35.91
CA GLU A 187 13.31 18.67 37.30
C GLU A 187 14.65 17.97 37.57
N GLY A 188 15.10 17.13 36.66
CA GLY A 188 16.37 16.45 36.79
C GLY A 188 16.38 15.10 36.07
N TRP A 189 17.33 14.27 36.48
CA TRP A 189 17.52 12.94 35.92
C TRP A 189 17.66 11.90 37.03
N GLU A 190 16.97 10.80 36.95
CA GLU A 190 17.08 9.67 37.84
C GLU A 190 17.61 8.43 37.13
N ARG A 191 18.43 7.64 37.84
CA ARG A 191 18.91 6.35 37.31
C ARG A 191 17.86 5.28 37.52
N LYS A 192 17.44 4.65 36.41
CA LYS A 192 16.53 3.51 36.42
C LYS A 192 17.17 2.29 35.79
N THR A 193 16.60 1.12 36.04
CA THR A 193 17.01 -0.14 35.44
C THR A 193 15.88 -0.65 34.56
N SER A 194 16.20 -1.01 33.32
CA SER A 194 15.24 -1.61 32.40
C SER A 194 14.85 -3.02 32.84
N PRO A 195 13.75 -3.58 32.32
CA PRO A 195 13.38 -4.97 32.56
C PRO A 195 14.47 -5.99 32.14
N THR A 196 15.35 -5.59 31.22
CA THR A 196 16.49 -6.40 30.76
C THR A 196 17.76 -6.21 31.58
N GLY A 197 17.70 -5.41 32.69
CA GLY A 197 18.82 -5.19 33.59
C GLY A 197 19.76 -4.02 33.21
N SER A 198 19.54 -3.34 32.07
CA SER A 198 20.38 -2.22 31.65
C SER A 198 20.02 -0.93 32.40
N ALA A 199 21.02 -0.25 32.93
CA ALA A 199 20.81 1.05 33.57
C ALA A 199 20.66 2.16 32.50
N TYR A 200 19.74 3.08 32.77
CA TYR A 200 19.53 4.27 31.94
C TYR A 200 19.14 5.46 32.80
N MET A 201 19.29 6.68 32.26
CA MET A 201 18.84 7.92 32.89
C MET A 201 17.44 8.24 32.37
N ALA A 202 16.49 8.36 33.29
CA ALA A 202 15.12 8.79 33.03
C ALA A 202 14.93 10.25 33.42
N PRO A 203 14.20 11.08 32.66
CA PRO A 203 13.88 12.43 33.07
C PRO A 203 12.92 12.43 34.26
N VAL A 204 13.14 13.31 35.24
CA VAL A 204 12.16 13.63 36.25
C VAL A 204 11.26 14.71 35.68
N ILE A 205 10.00 14.32 35.45
CA ILE A 205 9.01 15.14 34.74
C ILE A 205 8.31 16.04 35.79
N GLY A 206 8.49 17.34 35.65
CA GLY A 206 7.83 18.33 36.47
C GLY A 206 6.46 18.77 35.92
N GLN A 207 6.09 19.99 36.21
CA GLN A 207 4.81 20.58 35.81
C GLN A 207 4.74 20.71 34.29
N GLN A 208 3.58 20.37 33.71
CA GLN A 208 3.28 20.66 32.29
C GLN A 208 3.06 22.16 32.12
N ILE A 209 3.64 22.71 31.06
CA ILE A 209 3.51 24.12 30.69
C ILE A 209 2.65 24.24 29.43
N GLY A 210 1.50 24.85 29.58
CA GLY A 210 0.54 25.06 28.49
C GLY A 210 -0.21 23.80 28.03
N PRO A 211 -1.03 23.96 27.01
CA PRO A 211 -1.79 22.86 26.42
C PRO A 211 -0.88 21.94 25.57
N THR A 212 -1.32 20.70 25.37
CA THR A 212 -0.70 19.80 24.40
C THR A 212 -0.88 20.35 22.99
N ASP A 213 0.20 20.41 22.21
CA ASP A 213 0.17 20.77 20.79
C ASP A 213 -0.34 19.60 19.97
N THR A 214 -1.52 19.73 19.40
CA THR A 214 -2.19 18.71 18.56
C THR A 214 -2.27 19.12 17.10
N ARG A 215 -1.59 20.19 16.68
CA ARG A 215 -1.66 20.75 15.32
C ARG A 215 -1.18 19.77 14.24
N MET A 216 -0.36 18.79 14.63
CA MET A 216 0.13 17.75 13.72
C MET A 216 -0.79 16.54 13.64
N ASN A 217 -1.86 16.49 14.44
CA ASN A 217 -2.85 15.43 14.34
C ASN A 217 -3.59 15.53 13.00
N THR A 218 -3.65 14.41 12.29
CA THR A 218 -4.48 14.32 11.10
C THR A 218 -5.58 13.29 11.35
N GLY A 219 -6.82 13.69 11.17
CA GLY A 219 -7.99 12.80 11.28
C GLY A 219 -8.09 11.73 10.17
N GLY A 220 -7.01 11.49 9.48
CA GLY A 220 -6.87 10.72 8.26
C GLY A 220 -6.35 11.61 7.13
N ALA A 221 -5.61 11.03 6.17
CA ALA A 221 -5.17 11.76 5.00
C ALA A 221 -6.37 12.31 4.22
N ASP A 222 -6.25 13.52 3.69
CA ASP A 222 -7.22 13.99 2.71
C ASP A 222 -7.06 13.16 1.44
N LEU A 223 -7.97 12.23 1.25
CA LEU A 223 -7.95 11.27 0.16
C LEU A 223 -7.95 11.92 -1.22
N ARG A 224 -8.43 13.17 -1.32
CA ARG A 224 -8.43 13.95 -2.56
C ARG A 224 -7.05 14.41 -2.96
N GLN A 225 -6.12 14.47 -2.01
CA GLN A 225 -4.72 14.87 -2.20
C GLN A 225 -3.74 13.70 -2.12
N SER A 226 -4.21 12.55 -1.67
CA SER A 226 -3.37 11.37 -1.45
C SER A 226 -3.32 10.43 -2.64
N VAL A 227 -4.19 10.63 -3.65
CA VAL A 227 -4.29 9.73 -4.81
C VAL A 227 -4.59 10.56 -6.06
N ASP A 228 -3.93 10.25 -7.16
CA ASP A 228 -4.26 10.77 -8.48
C ASP A 228 -5.71 10.40 -8.84
N LYS A 229 -6.48 11.39 -9.25
CA LYS A 229 -7.88 11.20 -9.68
C LYS A 229 -8.01 10.25 -10.87
N ASP A 230 -7.02 10.27 -11.76
CA ASP A 230 -6.99 9.50 -12.99
C ASP A 230 -6.04 8.28 -12.87
N LEU A 231 -5.80 7.81 -11.63
CA LEU A 231 -4.93 6.68 -11.33
C LEU A 231 -5.33 5.44 -12.13
N LYS A 232 -4.38 4.88 -12.86
CA LYS A 232 -4.57 3.71 -13.72
C LYS A 232 -3.96 2.45 -13.10
N ALA A 233 -4.61 1.32 -13.36
CA ALA A 233 -4.16 0.04 -12.85
C ALA A 233 -2.81 -0.38 -13.43
N VAL A 234 -1.97 -0.94 -12.60
CA VAL A 234 -0.74 -1.63 -13.00
C VAL A 234 -1.09 -2.95 -13.65
N TYR A 235 -0.47 -3.25 -14.77
CA TYR A 235 -0.58 -4.56 -15.39
C TYR A 235 0.74 -5.04 -15.98
N GLN A 236 0.83 -6.33 -16.14
CA GLN A 236 1.93 -7.00 -16.82
C GLN A 236 1.39 -7.72 -18.06
N ASP A 237 1.96 -7.45 -19.23
CA ASP A 237 1.78 -8.28 -20.40
C ASP A 237 2.90 -9.32 -20.45
N GLU A 238 2.52 -10.58 -20.64
CA GLU A 238 3.43 -11.71 -20.69
C GLU A 238 3.25 -12.48 -22.01
N TYR A 239 4.37 -12.86 -22.60
CA TYR A 239 4.43 -13.69 -23.80
C TYR A 239 5.41 -14.83 -23.57
N ILE A 240 4.96 -16.05 -23.80
CA ILE A 240 5.78 -17.26 -23.69
C ILE A 240 5.69 -18.04 -24.99
N LEU A 241 6.85 -18.49 -25.47
CA LEU A 241 6.93 -19.46 -26.57
C LEU A 241 7.93 -20.55 -26.19
N GLY A 242 7.51 -21.80 -26.31
CA GLY A 242 8.32 -22.92 -25.90
C GLY A 242 8.23 -24.09 -26.88
N PHE A 243 9.33 -24.83 -26.98
CA PHE A 243 9.46 -26.03 -27.77
C PHE A 243 10.04 -27.16 -26.91
N GLN A 244 9.48 -28.35 -27.04
CA GLN A 244 9.96 -29.56 -26.38
C GLN A 244 10.05 -30.71 -27.38
N ASN A 245 11.10 -31.53 -27.24
CA ASN A 245 11.28 -32.69 -28.09
C ASN A 245 11.85 -33.88 -27.29
N MET A 246 11.27 -35.04 -27.49
CA MET A 246 11.79 -36.33 -26.98
C MET A 246 12.79 -36.88 -28.00
N ILE A 247 14.03 -37.15 -27.54
CA ILE A 247 15.05 -37.82 -28.35
C ILE A 247 14.79 -39.33 -28.36
N ASN A 248 14.41 -39.86 -27.21
CA ASN A 248 13.99 -41.24 -27.00
C ASN A 248 13.19 -41.37 -25.68
N GLN A 249 12.83 -42.57 -25.25
CA GLN A 249 12.04 -42.78 -24.04
C GLN A 249 12.72 -42.30 -22.74
N ALA A 250 14.04 -42.10 -22.73
CA ALA A 250 14.83 -41.74 -21.56
C ALA A 250 15.27 -40.26 -21.59
N TRP A 251 15.28 -39.60 -22.78
CA TRP A 251 15.84 -38.25 -22.94
C TRP A 251 14.87 -37.33 -23.65
N SER A 252 14.64 -36.19 -23.07
CA SER A 252 13.94 -35.08 -23.71
C SER A 252 14.70 -33.78 -23.48
N TRP A 253 14.48 -32.80 -24.33
CA TRP A 253 14.99 -31.46 -24.16
C TRP A 253 13.91 -30.42 -24.50
N GLY A 254 14.07 -29.22 -23.98
CA GLY A 254 13.16 -28.13 -24.29
C GLY A 254 13.83 -26.78 -24.13
N VAL A 255 13.28 -25.82 -24.84
CA VAL A 255 13.65 -24.41 -24.72
C VAL A 255 12.38 -23.58 -24.66
N ASN A 256 12.38 -22.56 -23.82
CA ASN A 256 11.31 -21.58 -23.78
C ASN A 256 11.88 -20.18 -23.65
N ALA A 257 11.23 -19.23 -24.27
CA ALA A 257 11.47 -17.80 -24.13
C ALA A 257 10.27 -17.15 -23.44
N THR A 258 10.54 -16.30 -22.46
CA THR A 258 9.52 -15.52 -21.76
C THR A 258 9.88 -14.05 -21.89
N TYR A 259 8.94 -13.24 -22.36
CA TYR A 259 9.02 -11.79 -22.34
C TYR A 259 7.90 -11.22 -21.48
N ARG A 260 8.28 -10.36 -20.52
CA ARG A 260 7.34 -9.68 -19.62
C ARG A 260 7.56 -8.17 -19.67
N ARG A 261 6.47 -7.44 -19.73
CA ARG A 261 6.49 -5.98 -19.66
C ARG A 261 5.48 -5.51 -18.65
N MET A 262 5.97 -4.90 -17.56
CA MET A 262 5.13 -4.17 -16.63
C MET A 262 4.82 -2.79 -17.18
N THR A 263 3.58 -2.36 -17.03
CA THR A 263 3.11 -1.05 -17.51
C THR A 263 2.39 -0.33 -16.37
N ARG A 264 2.63 0.98 -16.27
CA ARG A 264 2.00 1.87 -15.30
C ARG A 264 2.33 1.50 -13.86
N ALA A 265 3.62 1.55 -13.49
CA ALA A 265 4.01 1.45 -12.08
C ALA A 265 3.21 2.45 -11.21
N LEU A 266 3.05 2.12 -9.94
CA LEU A 266 2.51 3.02 -8.92
C LEU A 266 3.65 3.46 -8.01
N ASP A 267 3.69 4.75 -7.70
CA ASP A 267 4.66 5.30 -6.76
C ASP A 267 4.08 6.56 -6.09
N ASP A 268 4.66 6.97 -4.97
CA ASP A 268 4.39 8.26 -4.37
C ASP A 268 5.25 9.33 -5.05
N ILE A 269 4.59 10.36 -5.57
CA ILE A 269 5.23 11.45 -6.27
C ILE A 269 5.27 12.68 -5.39
N ARG A 270 6.48 13.19 -5.11
CA ARG A 270 6.62 14.44 -4.38
C ARG A 270 6.29 15.62 -5.27
N ILE A 271 5.27 16.39 -4.88
CA ILE A 271 4.95 17.67 -5.51
C ILE A 271 5.07 18.81 -4.50
N ASN A 272 5.77 19.85 -4.91
CA ASN A 272 5.79 21.12 -4.18
C ASN A 272 4.87 22.07 -4.93
N TYR A 273 3.83 22.54 -4.27
CA TYR A 273 2.93 23.49 -4.87
C TYR A 273 2.64 24.65 -3.91
N THR A 274 2.39 25.81 -4.47
CA THR A 274 2.05 27.01 -3.70
C THR A 274 0.60 27.33 -4.03
N PRO A 275 -0.37 26.73 -3.36
CA PRO A 275 -1.76 26.87 -3.78
C PRO A 275 -2.26 28.29 -3.64
N CYS A 276 -1.93 29.03 -2.57
CA CYS A 276 -2.53 30.35 -2.32
C CYS A 276 -1.87 31.16 -1.25
N GLY A 277 -0.65 30.90 -0.93
CA GLY A 277 0.07 31.65 0.09
C GLY A 277 1.58 31.61 -0.12
N PRO A 278 2.34 32.40 0.62
CA PRO A 278 3.80 32.44 0.50
C PRO A 278 4.48 31.15 0.98
N THR A 279 3.76 30.24 1.63
CA THR A 279 4.32 29.01 2.18
C THR A 279 4.04 27.84 1.24
N PRO A 280 5.07 27.23 0.63
CA PRO A 280 4.90 26.04 -0.20
C PRO A 280 4.39 24.87 0.62
N SER A 281 3.42 24.16 0.09
CA SER A 281 2.97 22.86 0.62
C SER A 281 3.60 21.73 -0.17
N THR A 282 3.94 20.63 0.50
CA THR A 282 4.45 19.41 -0.12
C THR A 282 3.41 18.33 0.02
N LEU A 283 3.00 17.75 -1.10
CA LEU A 283 2.12 16.60 -1.17
C LEU A 283 2.88 15.38 -1.70
N TRP A 284 2.39 14.21 -1.34
CA TRP A 284 2.92 12.91 -1.77
C TRP A 284 1.77 12.02 -2.28
N PRO A 285 1.13 12.39 -3.42
CA PRO A 285 0.05 11.58 -3.96
C PRO A 285 0.60 10.29 -4.59
N ILE A 286 -0.19 9.22 -4.48
CA ILE A 286 -0.01 8.01 -5.27
C ILE A 286 -0.41 8.30 -6.70
N ALA A 287 0.47 8.03 -7.64
CA ALA A 287 0.26 8.29 -9.07
C ALA A 287 0.98 7.25 -9.94
N ASN A 288 0.80 7.35 -11.25
CA ASN A 288 1.55 6.59 -12.24
C ASN A 288 2.74 7.43 -12.74
N PRO A 289 3.99 7.09 -12.40
CA PRO A 289 5.16 7.82 -12.86
C PRO A 289 5.20 7.90 -14.40
N GLY A 290 5.45 9.12 -14.92
CA GLY A 290 5.52 9.39 -16.36
C GLY A 290 4.17 9.67 -17.03
N GLU A 291 3.06 9.63 -16.30
CA GLU A 291 1.74 10.11 -16.75
C GLU A 291 1.41 11.49 -16.14
N SER A 292 0.38 12.15 -16.64
CA SER A 292 -0.11 13.41 -16.06
C SER A 292 -0.78 13.14 -14.72
N LEU A 293 -0.50 13.99 -13.73
CA LEU A 293 -1.08 13.93 -12.39
C LEU A 293 -2.25 14.89 -12.29
N THR A 294 -3.40 14.40 -11.84
CA THR A 294 -4.58 15.20 -11.53
C THR A 294 -4.96 15.04 -10.06
N ILE A 295 -4.75 16.08 -9.27
CA ILE A 295 -5.19 16.15 -7.88
C ILE A 295 -6.39 17.09 -7.73
N TRP A 296 -7.23 16.83 -6.74
CA TRP A 296 -8.34 17.71 -6.44
C TRP A 296 -7.83 18.98 -5.77
N GLY A 297 -8.01 20.13 -6.43
CA GLY A 297 -7.95 21.43 -5.77
C GLY A 297 -9.24 21.66 -4.97
N ASP A 298 -9.13 22.05 -3.70
CA ASP A 298 -10.28 22.35 -2.86
C ASP A 298 -10.15 23.74 -2.24
N LYS A 299 -11.26 24.47 -2.21
CA LYS A 299 -11.37 25.73 -1.48
C LYS A 299 -11.07 25.59 0.02
N SER A 300 -11.23 24.38 0.58
CA SER A 300 -10.91 24.09 1.98
C SER A 300 -9.42 24.13 2.30
N ILE A 301 -8.53 24.15 1.27
CA ILE A 301 -7.09 24.36 1.45
C ILE A 301 -6.72 25.86 1.40
N GLY A 302 -7.68 26.75 1.46
CA GLY A 302 -7.45 28.18 1.53
C GLY A 302 -7.22 28.85 0.17
N CYS A 303 -7.53 28.15 -0.94
CA CYS A 303 -7.48 28.72 -2.28
C CYS A 303 -8.86 29.11 -2.77
N ALA A 304 -9.14 30.41 -2.79
CA ALA A 304 -10.13 30.95 -3.70
C ALA A 304 -9.56 30.90 -5.13
N ASN A 305 -10.32 30.46 -6.12
CA ASN A 305 -9.93 30.37 -7.52
C ASN A 305 -9.18 31.60 -8.02
#